data_95465ed739fb5dbd3e93c28c754e4874
#
_entry.id   95465ed739fb5dbd3e93c28c754e4874
#
_cell.length_a   1.000
_cell.length_b   1.000
_cell.length_c   1.000
_cell.angle_alpha   90.00
_cell.angle_beta   90.00
_cell.angle_gamma   90.00
#
_symmetry.space_group_name_H-M   'P 1'
#
loop_
_entity.id
_entity.type
_entity.pdbx_description
1 polymer ?
#
loop_
_entity_poly.entity_id
_entity_poly.type
_entity_poly.pdbx_seq_one_letter_code
_entity_poly.pdbx_strand_id
1 'polypeptide(L)'
;MKIIFEKNELLGAVLPMLGVVSAKNTIAAIEGIKVATEEGGCMLSAFDNEKGMVTHVGCEVIEDGEYIIGASKLSQILRVLPDGKVTIEVNERNVVKISSGISSFELHALPGSDFPVLPELRGDKEFTIGQAELRDMINKVMFAVAVNDPKPMLNGVYFVIDGDTVTAVSCDSQRLALRRRRCSLESSYDGEMSFILPGKSLTELLKLLDTGEDSSVCIMIARKHIIFNFENKVFFTRMIDSNYIEYERFIPKTNRIFVKAPVDPLLRSLERASLVTEEKTMGQTKSPLRCTFTEGKLALSS
;
A
#
# COMPACT_ATOMS: atom_id res chain seq x y z
N MET A 1 -22.84 -11.44 -19.50
CA MET A 1 -22.81 -10.94 -18.11
C MET A 1 -23.64 -9.66 -18.01
N LYS A 2 -24.53 -9.59 -17.04
CA LYS A 2 -25.31 -8.37 -16.77
C LYS A 2 -25.51 -8.20 -15.27
N ILE A 3 -25.06 -7.05 -14.73
CA ILE A 3 -24.99 -6.77 -13.30
C ILE A 3 -25.43 -5.35 -13.02
N ILE A 4 -26.11 -5.11 -11.91
CA ILE A 4 -26.55 -3.79 -11.46
C ILE A 4 -25.96 -3.51 -10.08
N PHE A 5 -25.21 -2.42 -9.97
CA PHE A 5 -24.58 -1.94 -8.75
C PHE A 5 -25.19 -0.63 -8.25
N GLU A 6 -25.07 -0.36 -6.97
CA GLU A 6 -25.11 0.99 -6.46
C GLU A 6 -23.79 1.69 -6.79
N LYS A 7 -23.84 2.84 -7.49
CA LYS A 7 -22.66 3.56 -7.98
C LYS A 7 -21.59 3.79 -6.91
N ASN A 8 -22.02 4.27 -5.74
CA ASN A 8 -21.10 4.66 -4.68
C ASN A 8 -20.39 3.46 -4.07
N GLU A 9 -21.04 2.31 -3.98
CA GLU A 9 -20.44 1.06 -3.51
C GLU A 9 -19.41 0.55 -4.52
N LEU A 10 -19.76 0.50 -5.80
CA LEU A 10 -18.84 0.11 -6.85
C LEU A 10 -17.64 1.05 -6.95
N LEU A 11 -17.85 2.36 -6.88
CA LEU A 11 -16.79 3.36 -6.93
C LEU A 11 -15.87 3.23 -5.72
N GLY A 12 -16.42 3.02 -4.53
CA GLY A 12 -15.67 2.79 -3.29
C GLY A 12 -14.78 1.56 -3.36
N ALA A 13 -15.21 0.50 -4.06
CA ALA A 13 -14.44 -0.71 -4.27
C ALA A 13 -13.36 -0.54 -5.36
N VAL A 14 -13.66 0.17 -6.45
CA VAL A 14 -12.76 0.37 -7.60
C VAL A 14 -11.62 1.33 -7.28
N LEU A 15 -11.87 2.42 -6.54
CA LEU A 15 -10.85 3.46 -6.29
C LEU A 15 -9.58 2.94 -5.61
N PRO A 16 -9.65 2.13 -4.54
CA PRO A 16 -8.46 1.56 -3.93
C PRO A 16 -7.66 0.64 -4.87
N MET A 17 -8.34 -0.04 -5.79
CA MET A 17 -7.70 -0.96 -6.74
C MET A 17 -6.80 -0.26 -7.74
N LEU A 18 -7.01 1.04 -8.01
CA LEU A 18 -6.16 1.81 -8.92
C LEU A 18 -4.70 1.88 -8.47
N GLY A 19 -4.43 1.76 -7.18
CA GLY A 19 -3.06 1.71 -6.63
C GLY A 19 -2.38 0.35 -6.80
N VAL A 20 -3.16 -0.67 -7.12
CA VAL A 20 -2.69 -2.05 -7.33
C VAL A 20 -2.49 -2.34 -8.81
N VAL A 21 -3.35 -1.81 -9.66
CA VAL A 21 -3.30 -2.03 -11.11
C VAL A 21 -2.03 -1.43 -11.71
N SER A 22 -1.38 -2.14 -12.61
CA SER A 22 -0.20 -1.65 -13.33
C SER A 22 -0.60 -0.65 -14.42
N ALA A 23 -0.03 0.55 -14.39
CA ALA A 23 -0.44 1.65 -15.27
C ALA A 23 0.13 1.60 -16.71
N LYS A 24 1.08 0.73 -17.01
CA LYS A 24 1.62 0.46 -18.37
C LYS A 24 2.36 -0.87 -18.31
N ASN A 25 1.77 -1.92 -18.80
CA ASN A 25 2.39 -3.23 -18.85
C ASN A 25 2.26 -3.85 -20.23
N THR A 26 3.11 -4.82 -20.53
CA THR A 26 3.00 -5.65 -21.74
C THR A 26 1.81 -6.60 -21.70
N ILE A 27 1.27 -6.86 -20.49
CA ILE A 27 0.12 -7.73 -20.26
C ILE A 27 -1.11 -6.85 -20.00
N ALA A 28 -1.98 -6.70 -20.98
CA ALA A 28 -3.17 -5.86 -20.87
C ALA A 28 -4.14 -6.27 -19.73
N ALA A 29 -4.18 -7.56 -19.39
CA ALA A 29 -5.05 -8.07 -18.34
C ALA A 29 -4.75 -7.47 -16.95
N ILE A 30 -3.48 -7.14 -16.63
CA ILE A 30 -3.13 -6.56 -15.33
C ILE A 30 -3.29 -5.03 -15.27
N GLU A 31 -3.71 -4.39 -16.37
CA GLU A 31 -4.17 -3.00 -16.41
C GLU A 31 -5.66 -2.86 -16.07
N GLY A 32 -6.36 -3.98 -15.91
CA GLY A 32 -7.78 -4.04 -15.63
C GLY A 32 -8.11 -4.57 -14.25
N ILE A 33 -9.39 -4.45 -13.93
CA ILE A 33 -10.03 -5.09 -12.78
C ILE A 33 -10.88 -6.23 -13.32
N LYS A 34 -10.63 -7.44 -12.83
CA LYS A 34 -11.49 -8.59 -13.08
C LYS A 34 -12.76 -8.43 -12.26
N VAL A 35 -13.90 -8.51 -12.91
CA VAL A 35 -15.23 -8.53 -12.32
C VAL A 35 -15.78 -9.94 -12.56
N ALA A 36 -16.05 -10.68 -11.51
CA ALA A 36 -16.62 -12.03 -11.58
C ALA A 36 -17.88 -12.09 -10.73
N THR A 37 -18.96 -12.62 -11.29
CA THR A 37 -20.19 -12.87 -10.53
C THR A 37 -20.00 -14.05 -9.58
N GLU A 38 -20.59 -13.95 -8.40
CA GLU A 38 -20.60 -15.00 -7.41
C GLU A 38 -21.90 -14.95 -6.59
N GLU A 39 -22.10 -15.93 -5.72
CA GLU A 39 -23.28 -15.97 -4.86
C GLU A 39 -23.33 -14.73 -3.96
N GLY A 40 -24.41 -13.94 -4.10
CA GLY A 40 -24.64 -12.73 -3.32
C GLY A 40 -24.01 -11.44 -3.88
N GLY A 41 -23.34 -11.46 -5.05
CA GLY A 41 -22.77 -10.26 -5.62
C GLY A 41 -21.67 -10.49 -6.66
N CYS A 42 -20.64 -9.68 -6.57
CA CYS A 42 -19.47 -9.78 -7.45
C CYS A 42 -18.16 -9.69 -6.67
N MET A 43 -17.20 -10.47 -7.10
CA MET A 43 -15.80 -10.34 -6.68
C MET A 43 -15.05 -9.46 -7.68
N LEU A 44 -14.45 -8.39 -7.18
CA LEU A 44 -13.52 -7.55 -7.92
C LEU A 44 -12.09 -7.94 -7.56
N SER A 45 -11.23 -8.13 -8.56
CA SER A 45 -9.83 -8.49 -8.35
C SER A 45 -8.90 -7.62 -9.19
N ALA A 46 -7.84 -7.11 -8.57
CA ALA A 46 -6.73 -6.42 -9.23
C ALA A 46 -5.42 -7.05 -8.81
N PHE A 47 -4.47 -7.22 -9.75
CA PHE A 47 -3.19 -7.89 -9.47
C PHE A 47 -2.13 -7.47 -10.49
N ASP A 48 -0.95 -7.04 -10.02
CA ASP A 48 0.18 -6.63 -10.86
C ASP A 48 1.36 -7.61 -10.84
N ASN A 49 1.15 -8.87 -10.39
CA ASN A 49 2.12 -9.92 -10.14
C ASN A 49 3.01 -9.73 -8.88
N GLU A 50 2.99 -8.57 -8.25
CA GLU A 50 3.70 -8.32 -6.99
C GLU A 50 2.73 -8.08 -5.83
N LYS A 51 1.68 -7.32 -6.08
CA LYS A 51 0.63 -7.00 -5.11
C LYS A 51 -0.74 -7.12 -5.74
N GLY A 52 -1.72 -7.43 -4.93
CA GLY A 52 -3.08 -7.60 -5.39
C GLY A 52 -4.10 -7.14 -4.35
N MET A 53 -5.32 -7.00 -4.82
CA MET A 53 -6.47 -6.67 -4.00
C MET A 53 -7.69 -7.43 -4.50
N VAL A 54 -8.46 -7.96 -3.56
CA VAL A 54 -9.74 -8.61 -3.81
C VAL A 54 -10.77 -7.95 -2.90
N THR A 55 -11.94 -7.67 -3.43
CA THR A 55 -13.06 -7.14 -2.63
C THR A 55 -14.38 -7.67 -3.16
N HIS A 56 -15.32 -7.90 -2.26
CA HIS A 56 -16.69 -8.25 -2.58
C HIS A 56 -17.56 -6.99 -2.65
N VAL A 57 -18.45 -6.95 -3.63
CA VAL A 57 -19.39 -5.86 -3.80
C VAL A 57 -20.78 -6.44 -4.01
N GLY A 58 -21.72 -6.02 -3.16
CA GLY A 58 -23.12 -6.39 -3.32
C GLY A 58 -23.68 -5.84 -4.65
N CYS A 59 -24.36 -6.68 -5.41
CA CYS A 59 -24.99 -6.28 -6.66
C CYS A 59 -26.16 -7.21 -7.01
N GLU A 60 -27.02 -6.74 -7.89
CA GLU A 60 -28.05 -7.57 -8.51
C GLU A 60 -27.45 -8.25 -9.75
N VAL A 61 -27.29 -9.57 -9.70
CA VAL A 61 -26.79 -10.36 -10.83
C VAL A 61 -27.98 -10.81 -11.67
N ILE A 62 -28.03 -10.39 -12.92
CA ILE A 62 -29.08 -10.79 -13.88
C ILE A 62 -28.55 -11.91 -14.79
N GLU A 63 -27.28 -11.83 -15.16
CA GLU A 63 -26.60 -12.80 -16.01
C GLU A 63 -25.15 -12.97 -15.55
N ASP A 64 -24.75 -14.21 -15.28
CA ASP A 64 -23.43 -14.53 -14.80
C ASP A 64 -22.32 -14.30 -15.84
N GLY A 65 -21.10 -14.11 -15.33
CA GLY A 65 -19.92 -14.02 -16.17
C GLY A 65 -18.70 -13.49 -15.45
N GLU A 66 -17.58 -13.50 -16.15
CA GLU A 66 -16.33 -12.94 -15.66
C GLU A 66 -15.58 -12.21 -16.79
N TYR A 67 -15.20 -10.98 -16.54
CA TYR A 67 -14.53 -10.15 -17.52
C TYR A 67 -13.54 -9.19 -16.84
N ILE A 68 -12.54 -8.75 -17.60
CA ILE A 68 -11.56 -7.74 -17.16
C ILE A 68 -11.93 -6.42 -17.83
N ILE A 69 -12.15 -5.42 -17.00
CA ILE A 69 -12.49 -4.05 -17.45
C ILE A 69 -11.33 -3.11 -17.12
N GLY A 70 -10.88 -2.32 -18.07
CA GLY A 70 -9.78 -1.38 -17.88
C GLY A 70 -10.02 -0.43 -16.70
N ALA A 71 -9.19 -0.53 -15.66
CA ALA A 71 -9.40 0.11 -14.37
C ALA A 71 -9.48 1.64 -14.44
N SER A 72 -8.58 2.25 -15.21
CA SER A 72 -8.55 3.71 -15.38
C SER A 72 -9.84 4.24 -16.02
N LYS A 73 -10.33 3.60 -17.09
CA LYS A 73 -11.56 4.01 -17.78
C LYS A 73 -12.79 3.75 -16.93
N LEU A 74 -12.86 2.59 -16.27
CA LEU A 74 -13.96 2.27 -15.37
C LEU A 74 -14.08 3.33 -14.26
N SER A 75 -12.98 3.67 -13.59
CA SER A 75 -12.99 4.68 -12.54
C SER A 75 -13.37 6.08 -13.03
N GLN A 76 -12.89 6.49 -14.22
CA GLN A 76 -13.25 7.78 -14.83
C GLN A 76 -14.74 7.85 -15.12
N ILE A 77 -15.32 6.80 -15.69
CA ILE A 77 -16.75 6.72 -16.01
C ILE A 77 -17.58 6.77 -14.73
N LEU A 78 -17.24 5.94 -13.71
CA LEU A 78 -17.97 5.91 -12.46
C LEU A 78 -17.98 7.27 -11.73
N ARG A 79 -16.90 8.06 -11.83
CA ARG A 79 -16.83 9.40 -11.22
C ARG A 79 -17.78 10.41 -11.84
N VAL A 80 -18.08 10.29 -13.13
CA VAL A 80 -18.93 11.25 -13.87
C VAL A 80 -20.37 10.81 -14.01
N LEU A 81 -20.69 9.54 -13.76
CA LEU A 81 -22.05 9.05 -13.74
C LEU A 81 -22.87 9.70 -12.62
N PRO A 82 -24.18 9.91 -12.80
CA PRO A 82 -25.07 10.34 -11.74
C PRO A 82 -25.14 9.29 -10.61
N ASP A 83 -25.53 9.70 -9.41
CA ASP A 83 -25.76 8.79 -8.30
C ASP A 83 -26.94 7.86 -8.58
N GLY A 84 -26.92 6.68 -7.96
CA GLY A 84 -27.92 5.63 -8.11
C GLY A 84 -27.37 4.39 -8.80
N LYS A 85 -28.23 3.67 -9.50
CA LYS A 85 -27.90 2.38 -10.09
C LYS A 85 -27.04 2.52 -11.36
N VAL A 86 -26.02 1.67 -11.45
CA VAL A 86 -25.14 1.51 -12.62
C VAL A 86 -25.27 0.09 -13.13
N THR A 87 -25.64 -0.05 -14.40
CA THR A 87 -25.69 -1.35 -15.08
C THR A 87 -24.42 -1.56 -15.88
N ILE A 88 -23.77 -2.70 -15.68
CA ILE A 88 -22.64 -3.19 -16.47
C ILE A 88 -23.11 -4.41 -17.24
N GLU A 89 -23.08 -4.33 -18.56
CA GLU A 89 -23.49 -5.40 -19.46
C GLU A 89 -22.35 -5.72 -20.43
N VAL A 90 -22.00 -7.00 -20.57
CA VAL A 90 -20.95 -7.45 -21.49
C VAL A 90 -21.57 -8.44 -22.47
N ASN A 91 -21.41 -8.14 -23.77
CA ASN A 91 -21.92 -8.99 -24.85
C ASN A 91 -20.88 -10.05 -25.28
N GLU A 92 -21.29 -10.95 -26.17
CA GLU A 92 -20.47 -12.02 -26.74
C GLU A 92 -19.20 -11.54 -27.49
N ARG A 93 -19.14 -10.25 -27.87
CA ARG A 93 -17.99 -9.63 -28.55
C ARG A 93 -17.04 -8.94 -27.58
N ASN A 94 -17.20 -9.18 -26.29
CA ASN A 94 -16.43 -8.53 -25.21
C ASN A 94 -16.56 -7.00 -25.19
N VAL A 95 -17.69 -6.46 -25.66
CA VAL A 95 -18.01 -5.05 -25.52
C VAL A 95 -18.77 -4.85 -24.21
N VAL A 96 -18.20 -4.04 -23.32
CA VAL A 96 -18.81 -3.63 -22.05
C VAL A 96 -19.61 -2.37 -22.27
N LYS A 97 -20.88 -2.40 -21.92
CA LYS A 97 -21.75 -1.24 -21.84
C LYS A 97 -21.98 -0.87 -20.38
N ILE A 98 -21.58 0.34 -19.98
CA ILE A 98 -21.80 0.89 -18.65
C ILE A 98 -22.84 1.99 -18.75
N SER A 99 -23.96 1.85 -18.07
CA SER A 99 -25.08 2.79 -18.17
C SER A 99 -25.66 3.17 -16.82
N SER A 100 -26.11 4.43 -16.72
CA SER A 100 -26.86 4.98 -15.59
C SER A 100 -27.76 6.10 -16.08
N GLY A 101 -29.07 6.00 -15.86
CA GLY A 101 -30.05 6.92 -16.38
C GLY A 101 -29.99 7.01 -17.92
N ILE A 102 -29.75 8.21 -18.45
CA ILE A 102 -29.62 8.46 -19.90
C ILE A 102 -28.18 8.32 -20.41
N SER A 103 -27.21 8.17 -19.50
CA SER A 103 -25.78 8.08 -19.84
C SER A 103 -25.40 6.64 -20.18
N SER A 104 -24.62 6.45 -21.24
CA SER A 104 -24.13 5.15 -21.65
C SER A 104 -22.75 5.27 -22.27
N PHE A 105 -21.85 4.35 -21.89
CA PHE A 105 -20.47 4.27 -22.36
C PHE A 105 -20.17 2.85 -22.82
N GLU A 106 -19.40 2.72 -23.88
CA GLU A 106 -18.96 1.43 -24.39
C GLU A 106 -17.43 1.34 -24.32
N LEU A 107 -16.94 0.20 -23.85
CA LEU A 107 -15.53 -0.14 -23.72
C LEU A 107 -15.31 -1.56 -24.23
N HIS A 108 -14.05 -1.91 -24.52
CA HIS A 108 -13.64 -3.30 -24.70
C HIS A 108 -13.23 -3.92 -23.37
N ALA A 109 -13.72 -5.12 -23.10
CA ALA A 109 -13.26 -5.99 -21.99
C ALA A 109 -12.35 -7.08 -22.54
N LEU A 110 -11.63 -7.73 -21.64
CA LEU A 110 -10.95 -8.99 -21.90
C LEU A 110 -11.71 -10.12 -21.19
N PRO A 111 -11.61 -11.37 -21.69
CA PRO A 111 -12.15 -12.53 -20.98
C PRO A 111 -11.54 -12.65 -19.58
N GLY A 112 -12.34 -13.05 -18.59
CA GLY A 112 -11.86 -13.26 -17.23
C GLY A 112 -10.77 -14.34 -17.11
N SER A 113 -10.75 -15.29 -18.04
CA SER A 113 -9.72 -16.33 -18.17
C SER A 113 -8.31 -15.79 -18.43
N ASP A 114 -8.18 -14.58 -18.99
CA ASP A 114 -6.89 -13.96 -19.26
C ASP A 114 -6.27 -13.31 -18.01
N PHE A 115 -7.03 -13.24 -16.91
CA PHE A 115 -6.54 -12.69 -15.66
C PHE A 115 -5.54 -13.65 -15.00
N PRO A 116 -4.40 -13.15 -14.48
CA PRO A 116 -3.42 -13.99 -13.82
C PRO A 116 -4.03 -14.75 -12.63
N VAL A 117 -3.56 -15.97 -12.41
CA VAL A 117 -3.95 -16.73 -11.24
C VAL A 117 -3.45 -16.02 -9.98
N LEU A 118 -4.37 -15.72 -9.07
CA LEU A 118 -4.03 -15.14 -7.78
C LEU A 118 -3.27 -16.16 -6.92
N PRO A 119 -2.33 -15.71 -6.08
CA PRO A 119 -1.69 -16.60 -5.11
C PRO A 119 -2.71 -17.13 -4.12
N GLU A 120 -2.37 -18.23 -3.47
CA GLU A 120 -3.18 -18.74 -2.36
C GLU A 120 -3.19 -17.73 -1.22
N LEU A 121 -4.38 -17.22 -0.87
CA LEU A 121 -4.58 -16.19 0.15
C LEU A 121 -4.80 -16.84 1.54
N ARG A 122 -3.91 -17.76 1.91
CA ARG A 122 -3.87 -18.42 3.22
C ARG A 122 -2.45 -18.34 3.77
N GLY A 123 -2.33 -18.08 5.06
CA GLY A 123 -1.06 -18.05 5.78
C GLY A 123 -1.00 -19.10 6.87
N ASP A 124 0.22 -19.54 7.20
CA ASP A 124 0.48 -20.49 8.28
C ASP A 124 0.55 -19.80 9.65
N LYS A 125 0.74 -18.48 9.65
CA LYS A 125 0.86 -17.63 10.84
C LYS A 125 -0.01 -16.41 10.64
N GLU A 126 -0.70 -16.00 11.69
CA GLU A 126 -1.54 -14.82 11.65
C GLU A 126 -1.48 -14.03 12.96
N PHE A 127 -1.69 -12.76 12.85
CA PHE A 127 -1.88 -11.85 13.97
C PHE A 127 -2.79 -10.69 13.56
N THR A 128 -3.50 -10.14 14.54
CA THR A 128 -4.37 -8.97 14.35
C THR A 128 -3.76 -7.77 15.07
N ILE A 129 -3.79 -6.62 14.42
CA ILE A 129 -3.26 -5.35 14.94
C ILE A 129 -4.26 -4.22 14.63
N GLY A 130 -4.30 -3.19 15.49
CA GLY A 130 -5.07 -1.97 15.22
C GLY A 130 -4.56 -1.26 13.95
N GLN A 131 -5.49 -0.87 13.07
CA GLN A 131 -5.12 -0.22 11.80
C GLN A 131 -4.39 1.11 12.03
N ALA A 132 -4.83 1.91 13.00
CA ALA A 132 -4.18 3.17 13.38
C ALA A 132 -2.75 2.94 13.91
N GLU A 133 -2.52 1.86 14.68
CA GLU A 133 -1.20 1.50 15.19
C GLU A 133 -0.24 1.11 14.05
N LEU A 134 -0.69 0.23 13.16
CA LEU A 134 0.10 -0.18 11.98
C LEU A 134 0.43 1.02 11.10
N ARG A 135 -0.56 1.89 10.86
CA ARG A 135 -0.40 3.12 10.10
C ARG A 135 0.65 4.06 10.71
N ASP A 136 0.60 4.30 12.02
CA ASP A 136 1.61 5.11 12.73
C ASP A 136 3.01 4.51 12.57
N MET A 137 3.15 3.20 12.77
CA MET A 137 4.43 2.51 12.64
C MET A 137 5.04 2.65 11.24
N ILE A 138 4.24 2.42 10.20
CA ILE A 138 4.69 2.55 8.81
C ILE A 138 5.10 4.00 8.53
N ASN A 139 4.27 4.99 8.86
CA ASN A 139 4.55 6.40 8.60
C ASN A 139 5.85 6.89 9.27
N LYS A 140 6.19 6.35 10.45
CA LYS A 140 7.41 6.74 11.19
C LYS A 140 8.70 6.20 10.58
N VAL A 141 8.62 5.24 9.66
CA VAL A 141 9.82 4.65 9.05
C VAL A 141 9.87 4.80 7.53
N MET A 142 8.75 5.04 6.84
CA MET A 142 8.69 5.10 5.37
C MET A 142 9.68 6.08 4.73
N PHE A 143 9.98 7.21 5.39
CA PHE A 143 10.89 8.23 4.84
C PHE A 143 12.34 7.76 4.67
N ALA A 144 12.74 6.66 5.33
CA ALA A 144 14.07 6.08 5.25
C ALA A 144 14.12 4.80 4.40
N VAL A 145 13.07 4.49 3.67
CA VAL A 145 13.07 3.41 2.68
C VAL A 145 13.83 3.87 1.42
N ALA A 146 14.76 3.06 0.95
CA ALA A 146 15.47 3.34 -0.30
C ALA A 146 14.55 3.17 -1.52
N VAL A 147 14.88 3.88 -2.60
CA VAL A 147 14.14 3.80 -3.87
C VAL A 147 15.09 3.28 -4.96
N ASN A 148 14.77 2.10 -5.49
CA ASN A 148 15.56 1.45 -6.54
C ASN A 148 17.04 1.22 -6.16
N ASP A 149 17.30 0.89 -4.88
CA ASP A 149 18.63 0.50 -4.43
C ASP A 149 18.98 -0.90 -4.97
N PRO A 150 20.24 -1.15 -5.37
CA PRO A 150 20.70 -2.46 -5.81
C PRO A 150 20.57 -3.56 -4.74
N LYS A 151 20.51 -3.20 -3.47
CA LYS A 151 20.26 -4.10 -2.35
C LYS A 151 18.75 -4.19 -2.09
N PRO A 152 18.07 -5.28 -2.51
CA PRO A 152 16.60 -5.35 -2.48
C PRO A 152 16.01 -5.09 -1.09
N MET A 153 16.67 -5.56 -0.01
CA MET A 153 16.18 -5.41 1.36
C MET A 153 16.01 -3.95 1.78
N LEU A 154 16.76 -3.00 1.19
CA LEU A 154 16.66 -1.58 1.53
C LEU A 154 15.44 -0.91 0.87
N ASN A 155 14.88 -1.52 -0.18
CA ASN A 155 13.67 -1.01 -0.87
C ASN A 155 12.37 -1.33 -0.11
N GLY A 156 12.46 -1.79 1.14
CA GLY A 156 11.32 -2.14 1.97
C GLY A 156 11.53 -1.81 3.44
N VAL A 157 10.47 -2.04 4.21
CA VAL A 157 10.49 -1.96 5.67
C VAL A 157 10.58 -3.38 6.24
N TYR A 158 11.51 -3.60 7.13
CA TYR A 158 11.66 -4.83 7.88
C TYR A 158 10.79 -4.78 9.13
N PHE A 159 9.93 -5.76 9.28
CA PHE A 159 9.08 -5.94 10.44
C PHE A 159 9.57 -7.13 11.26
N VAL A 160 9.58 -6.97 12.58
CA VAL A 160 9.80 -8.04 13.55
C VAL A 160 8.65 -7.98 14.55
N ILE A 161 8.00 -9.10 14.76
CA ILE A 161 6.94 -9.29 15.75
C ILE A 161 7.45 -10.29 16.76
N ASP A 162 7.57 -9.87 18.01
CA ASP A 162 8.04 -10.68 19.14
C ASP A 162 7.10 -10.47 20.33
N GLY A 163 6.25 -11.46 20.59
CA GLY A 163 5.17 -11.36 21.57
C GLY A 163 4.24 -10.19 21.24
N ASP A 164 4.10 -9.25 22.17
CA ASP A 164 3.29 -8.02 22.01
C ASP A 164 4.05 -6.86 21.35
N THR A 165 5.29 -7.07 20.99
CA THR A 165 6.17 -5.99 20.49
C THR A 165 6.33 -6.09 18.99
N VAL A 166 5.97 -5.01 18.28
CA VAL A 166 6.22 -4.84 16.85
C VAL A 166 7.35 -3.85 16.65
N THR A 167 8.34 -4.25 15.85
CA THR A 167 9.46 -3.39 15.44
C THR A 167 9.41 -3.22 13.93
N ALA A 168 9.46 -1.98 13.46
CA ALA A 168 9.57 -1.63 12.04
C ALA A 168 10.88 -0.88 11.82
N VAL A 169 11.65 -1.29 10.80
CA VAL A 169 12.97 -0.71 10.49
C VAL A 169 13.08 -0.43 9.00
N SER A 170 13.62 0.71 8.66
CA SER A 170 14.00 1.05 7.28
C SER A 170 15.37 1.74 7.25
N CYS A 171 16.08 1.62 6.13
CA CYS A 171 17.38 2.22 5.94
C CYS A 171 17.62 2.47 4.43
N ASP A 172 18.15 3.65 4.08
CA ASP A 172 18.52 4.00 2.70
C ASP A 172 20.04 4.25 2.54
N SER A 173 20.86 3.65 3.40
CA SER A 173 22.33 3.81 3.47
C SER A 173 22.80 5.18 4.01
N GLN A 174 21.94 6.19 4.08
CA GLN A 174 22.25 7.53 4.63
C GLN A 174 21.62 7.74 6.02
N ARG A 175 20.48 7.11 6.25
CA ARG A 175 19.70 7.23 7.48
C ARG A 175 19.01 5.89 7.78
N LEU A 176 18.75 5.70 9.06
CA LEU A 176 18.02 4.55 9.59
C LEU A 176 16.86 5.08 10.42
N ALA A 177 15.67 4.55 10.18
CA ALA A 177 14.51 4.79 11.01
C ALA A 177 14.08 3.49 11.68
N LEU A 178 13.81 3.57 12.98
CA LEU A 178 13.33 2.47 13.78
C LEU A 178 12.13 2.91 14.61
N ARG A 179 11.05 2.16 14.52
CA ARG A 179 9.88 2.32 15.38
C ARG A 179 9.64 0.99 16.11
N ARG A 180 9.68 1.00 17.43
CA ARG A 180 9.32 -0.14 18.27
C ARG A 180 8.16 0.26 19.16
N ARG A 181 7.14 -0.57 19.23
CA ARG A 181 5.95 -0.32 20.03
C ARG A 181 5.39 -1.64 20.55
N ARG A 182 4.86 -1.60 21.76
CA ARG A 182 3.93 -2.62 22.23
C ARG A 182 2.56 -2.34 21.65
N CYS A 183 1.99 -3.34 21.03
CA CYS A 183 0.68 -3.29 20.38
C CYS A 183 -0.23 -4.34 21.04
N SER A 184 -1.52 -4.08 21.03
CA SER A 184 -2.50 -5.10 21.41
C SER A 184 -2.61 -6.08 20.25
N LEU A 185 -1.83 -7.18 20.31
CA LEU A 185 -1.82 -8.20 19.27
C LEU A 185 -2.61 -9.41 19.71
N GLU A 186 -3.46 -9.91 18.81
CA GLU A 186 -4.03 -11.24 18.90
C GLU A 186 -3.30 -12.13 17.91
N SER A 187 -2.48 -13.07 18.39
CA SER A 187 -1.66 -13.92 17.53
C SER A 187 -1.95 -15.39 17.79
N SER A 188 -2.01 -16.16 16.73
CA SER A 188 -2.07 -17.62 16.77
C SER A 188 -0.69 -18.30 16.86
N TYR A 189 0.39 -17.51 16.85
CA TYR A 189 1.77 -17.99 16.82
C TYR A 189 2.61 -17.38 17.94
N ASP A 190 3.26 -18.23 18.75
CA ASP A 190 4.06 -17.84 19.92
C ASP A 190 5.54 -17.54 19.63
N GLY A 191 5.98 -17.63 18.40
CA GLY A 191 7.37 -17.40 18.01
C GLY A 191 7.60 -16.02 17.40
N GLU A 192 8.88 -15.63 17.29
CA GLU A 192 9.26 -14.45 16.52
C GLU A 192 8.89 -14.61 15.05
N MET A 193 8.29 -13.59 14.47
CA MET A 193 7.98 -13.48 13.06
C MET A 193 8.70 -12.29 12.46
N SER A 194 9.31 -12.46 11.29
CA SER A 194 9.94 -11.34 10.59
C SER A 194 9.75 -11.41 9.09
N PHE A 195 9.61 -10.25 8.45
CA PHE A 195 9.43 -10.13 7.01
C PHE A 195 9.80 -8.73 6.51
N ILE A 196 10.07 -8.62 5.21
CA ILE A 196 10.36 -7.33 4.55
C ILE A 196 9.25 -7.03 3.55
N LEU A 197 8.58 -5.89 3.73
CA LEU A 197 7.53 -5.41 2.83
C LEU A 197 8.05 -4.31 1.90
N PRO A 198 7.81 -4.40 0.58
CA PRO A 198 8.21 -3.37 -0.36
C PRO A 198 7.60 -2.01 -0.02
N GLY A 199 8.38 -0.93 -0.08
CA GLY A 199 7.88 0.42 0.18
C GLY A 199 6.74 0.84 -0.73
N LYS A 200 6.74 0.40 -1.99
CA LYS A 200 5.63 0.63 -2.94
C LYS A 200 4.32 0.00 -2.44
N SER A 201 4.39 -1.22 -1.92
CA SER A 201 3.21 -1.91 -1.37
C SER A 201 2.71 -1.25 -0.09
N LEU A 202 3.63 -0.81 0.77
CA LEU A 202 3.28 -0.08 1.99
C LEU A 202 2.62 1.28 1.70
N THR A 203 3.03 1.95 0.63
CA THR A 203 2.37 3.19 0.17
C THR A 203 0.90 2.95 -0.19
N GLU A 204 0.59 1.84 -0.83
CA GLU A 204 -0.79 1.49 -1.15
C GLU A 204 -1.55 1.00 0.10
N LEU A 205 -0.92 0.19 0.93
CA LEU A 205 -1.49 -0.25 2.21
C LEU A 205 -1.90 0.93 3.09
N LEU A 206 -1.08 1.98 3.18
CA LEU A 206 -1.38 3.19 3.96
C LEU A 206 -2.68 3.90 3.52
N LYS A 207 -3.09 3.76 2.27
CA LYS A 207 -4.36 4.32 1.76
C LYS A 207 -5.58 3.50 2.19
N LEU A 208 -5.36 2.22 2.52
CA LEU A 208 -6.41 1.28 2.92
C LEU A 208 -6.64 1.27 4.42
N LEU A 209 -5.59 1.58 5.21
CA LEU A 209 -5.67 1.61 6.67
C LEU A 209 -6.50 2.78 7.16
N ASP A 210 -7.43 2.49 8.05
CA ASP A 210 -8.25 3.49 8.74
C ASP A 210 -7.42 4.21 9.84
N THR A 211 -7.93 5.35 10.25
CA THR A 211 -7.39 6.15 11.36
C THR A 211 -8.20 5.98 12.66
N GLY A 212 -9.33 5.29 12.59
CA GLY A 212 -10.18 4.97 13.73
C GLY A 212 -9.50 4.02 14.73
N GLU A 213 -9.73 4.23 16.02
CA GLU A 213 -9.10 3.41 17.07
C GLU A 213 -9.69 1.99 17.15
N ASP A 214 -10.95 1.82 16.73
CA ASP A 214 -11.68 0.55 16.82
C ASP A 214 -11.45 -0.39 15.62
N SER A 215 -10.76 0.06 14.58
CA SER A 215 -10.54 -0.72 13.37
C SER A 215 -9.29 -1.59 13.48
N SER A 216 -9.41 -2.87 13.18
CA SER A 216 -8.30 -3.82 13.14
C SER A 216 -8.07 -4.40 11.76
N VAL A 217 -6.91 -5.02 11.54
CA VAL A 217 -6.56 -5.77 10.35
C VAL A 217 -5.88 -7.07 10.76
N CYS A 218 -6.36 -8.18 10.21
CA CYS A 218 -5.71 -9.48 10.36
C CYS A 218 -4.62 -9.61 9.30
N ILE A 219 -3.40 -9.90 9.75
CA ILE A 219 -2.22 -10.06 8.90
C ILE A 219 -1.84 -11.53 8.89
N MET A 220 -1.85 -12.13 7.72
CA MET A 220 -1.45 -13.52 7.54
C MET A 220 -0.13 -13.58 6.78
N ILE A 221 0.78 -14.41 7.27
CA ILE A 221 2.10 -14.63 6.68
C ILE A 221 2.05 -15.95 5.91
N ALA A 222 2.11 -15.86 4.59
CA ALA A 222 2.26 -16.98 3.70
C ALA A 222 3.72 -17.16 3.26
N ARG A 223 4.05 -18.22 2.53
CA ARG A 223 5.42 -18.54 2.13
C ARG A 223 6.16 -17.37 1.41
N LYS A 224 5.47 -16.62 0.56
CA LYS A 224 6.05 -15.54 -0.26
C LYS A 224 5.25 -14.24 -0.20
N HIS A 225 4.11 -14.23 0.46
CA HIS A 225 3.19 -13.11 0.50
C HIS A 225 2.79 -12.78 1.93
N ILE A 226 2.55 -11.51 2.16
CA ILE A 226 1.82 -11.02 3.33
C ILE A 226 0.43 -10.61 2.86
N ILE A 227 -0.57 -11.05 3.61
CA ILE A 227 -1.98 -10.86 3.31
C ILE A 227 -2.58 -10.02 4.43
N PHE A 228 -3.21 -8.94 4.08
CA PHE A 228 -3.93 -8.03 4.97
C PHE A 228 -5.40 -8.22 4.74
N ASN A 229 -6.06 -8.85 5.69
CA ASN A 229 -7.48 -9.14 5.64
C ASN A 229 -8.26 -8.08 6.43
N PHE A 230 -8.99 -7.27 5.70
CA PHE A 230 -9.94 -6.30 6.21
C PHE A 230 -11.34 -6.91 6.19
N GLU A 231 -12.30 -6.28 6.80
CA GLU A 231 -13.68 -6.79 6.89
C GLU A 231 -14.29 -7.16 5.52
N ASN A 232 -14.09 -6.31 4.50
CA ASN A 232 -14.71 -6.45 3.17
C ASN A 232 -13.72 -6.52 2.01
N LYS A 233 -12.41 -6.54 2.28
CA LYS A 233 -11.37 -6.53 1.26
C LYS A 233 -10.10 -7.23 1.75
N VAL A 234 -9.39 -7.81 0.81
CA VAL A 234 -8.09 -8.44 1.05
C VAL A 234 -7.05 -7.74 0.20
N PHE A 235 -6.02 -7.20 0.83
CA PHE A 235 -4.83 -6.71 0.15
C PHE A 235 -3.70 -7.69 0.40
N PHE A 236 -2.94 -8.03 -0.61
CA PHE A 236 -1.78 -8.91 -0.45
C PHE A 236 -0.59 -8.38 -1.25
N THR A 237 0.60 -8.70 -0.78
CA THR A 237 1.84 -8.30 -1.45
C THR A 237 2.93 -9.33 -1.27
N ARG A 238 3.77 -9.48 -2.29
CA ARG A 238 4.96 -10.31 -2.23
C ARG A 238 5.97 -9.69 -1.28
N MET A 239 6.57 -10.52 -0.43
CA MET A 239 7.70 -10.13 0.43
C MET A 239 8.98 -9.97 -0.38
N ILE A 240 9.89 -9.14 0.11
CA ILE A 240 11.28 -9.15 -0.37
C ILE A 240 11.99 -10.33 0.29
N ASP A 241 12.37 -11.31 -0.53
CA ASP A 241 13.08 -12.50 -0.11
C ASP A 241 14.59 -12.19 0.05
N SER A 242 14.95 -11.68 1.21
CA SER A 242 16.33 -11.31 1.54
C SER A 242 16.50 -11.20 3.05
N ASN A 243 17.71 -11.46 3.54
CA ASN A 243 18.06 -11.13 4.91
C ASN A 243 18.20 -9.62 5.09
N TYR A 244 17.60 -9.07 6.15
CA TYR A 244 17.78 -7.66 6.46
C TYR A 244 19.16 -7.40 7.05
N ILE A 245 19.63 -6.15 6.98
CA ILE A 245 20.90 -5.72 7.57
C ILE A 245 20.86 -5.86 9.10
N GLU A 246 22.01 -6.11 9.74
CA GLU A 246 22.14 -6.10 11.19
C GLU A 246 22.07 -4.65 11.73
N TYR A 247 20.90 -4.05 11.64
CA TYR A 247 20.68 -2.63 11.89
C TYR A 247 21.07 -2.18 13.29
N GLU A 248 21.02 -3.06 14.28
CA GLU A 248 21.37 -2.73 15.65
C GLU A 248 22.85 -2.34 15.82
N ARG A 249 23.72 -2.80 14.92
CA ARG A 249 25.14 -2.44 14.92
C ARG A 249 25.39 -0.99 14.50
N PHE A 250 24.44 -0.40 13.75
CA PHE A 250 24.53 0.98 13.27
C PHE A 250 23.97 1.99 14.25
N ILE A 251 23.27 1.53 15.31
CA ILE A 251 22.69 2.41 16.33
C ILE A 251 23.75 2.69 17.39
N PRO A 252 24.17 3.96 17.57
CA PRO A 252 25.14 4.33 18.61
C PRO A 252 24.60 4.01 20.00
N LYS A 253 25.38 3.27 20.79
CA LYS A 253 25.01 2.90 22.17
C LYS A 253 25.56 3.88 23.22
N THR A 254 26.58 4.66 22.85
CA THR A 254 27.23 5.62 23.74
C THR A 254 27.29 6.98 23.08
N ASN A 255 26.53 7.93 23.62
CA ASN A 255 26.55 9.33 23.18
C ASN A 255 27.22 10.17 24.25
N ARG A 256 28.12 11.08 23.86
CA ARG A 256 28.83 12.00 24.78
C ARG A 256 28.15 13.37 24.83
N ILE A 257 27.43 13.75 23.79
CA ILE A 257 26.80 15.06 23.67
C ILE A 257 25.29 14.86 23.53
N PHE A 258 24.56 15.53 24.39
CA PHE A 258 23.09 15.53 24.37
C PHE A 258 22.63 16.95 24.14
N VAL A 259 21.70 17.12 23.19
CA VAL A 259 21.11 18.42 22.85
C VAL A 259 19.60 18.31 23.00
N LYS A 260 19.01 19.29 23.70
CA LYS A 260 17.57 19.47 23.79
C LYS A 260 17.21 20.77 23.07
N ALA A 261 16.35 20.69 22.08
CA ALA A 261 15.88 21.85 21.30
C ALA A 261 14.36 21.79 21.12
N PRO A 262 13.67 22.94 21.08
CA PRO A 262 12.25 23.00 20.68
C PRO A 262 12.09 22.55 19.23
N VAL A 263 11.08 21.74 18.96
CA VAL A 263 10.88 21.14 17.61
C VAL A 263 10.55 22.21 16.56
N ASP A 264 9.58 23.10 16.83
CA ASP A 264 9.10 24.07 15.85
C ASP A 264 10.18 25.07 15.39
N PRO A 265 10.96 25.73 16.31
CA PRO A 265 12.05 26.59 15.89
C PRO A 265 13.15 25.86 15.12
N LEU A 266 13.46 24.62 15.51
CA LEU A 266 14.45 23.79 14.83
C LEU A 266 13.98 23.44 13.42
N LEU A 267 12.73 22.96 13.28
CA LEU A 267 12.12 22.59 11.99
C LEU A 267 12.13 23.79 11.02
N ARG A 268 11.62 24.96 11.45
CA ARG A 268 11.61 26.16 10.63
C ARG A 268 13.01 26.62 10.20
N SER A 269 14.01 26.39 11.05
CA SER A 269 15.40 26.77 10.72
C SER A 269 16.01 25.80 9.71
N LEU A 270 15.71 24.49 9.83
CA LEU A 270 16.11 23.48 8.85
C LEU A 270 15.43 23.70 7.51
N GLU A 271 14.13 24.00 7.49
CA GLU A 271 13.37 24.33 6.27
C GLU A 271 13.99 25.53 5.53
N ARG A 272 14.31 26.62 6.23
CA ARG A 272 14.97 27.77 5.60
C ARG A 272 16.36 27.43 5.04
N ALA A 273 17.13 26.63 5.78
CA ALA A 273 18.45 26.23 5.33
C ALA A 273 18.42 25.25 4.14
N SER A 274 17.39 24.42 4.06
CA SER A 274 17.23 23.45 2.97
C SER A 274 16.96 24.12 1.61
N LEU A 275 16.38 25.31 1.57
CA LEU A 275 16.10 26.06 0.33
C LEU A 275 17.38 26.30 -0.50
N VAL A 276 18.51 26.51 0.16
CA VAL A 276 19.80 26.75 -0.52
C VAL A 276 20.46 25.44 -0.95
N THR A 277 20.15 24.32 -0.26
CA THR A 277 20.72 23.00 -0.60
C THR A 277 19.98 22.28 -1.73
N GLU A 278 18.79 22.76 -2.12
CA GLU A 278 17.95 22.17 -3.17
C GLU A 278 18.29 22.65 -4.59
N GLU A 279 19.12 23.67 -4.76
CA GLU A 279 19.59 24.10 -6.08
C GLU A 279 20.43 22.98 -6.72
N LYS A 280 19.79 22.23 -7.59
CA LYS A 280 20.41 21.19 -8.42
C LYS A 280 21.28 21.85 -9.49
N THR A 281 22.54 22.00 -9.22
CA THR A 281 23.52 22.12 -10.30
C THR A 281 23.72 20.73 -10.92
N MET A 282 23.52 20.60 -12.23
CA MET A 282 23.65 19.33 -12.96
C MET A 282 24.95 18.62 -12.56
N GLY A 283 24.81 17.44 -11.91
CA GLY A 283 25.92 16.54 -11.61
C GLY A 283 26.50 16.61 -10.20
N GLN A 284 25.98 17.43 -9.26
CA GLN A 284 26.44 17.42 -7.88
C GLN A 284 25.47 16.69 -6.93
N THR A 285 26.05 15.85 -6.07
CA THR A 285 25.42 15.28 -4.87
C THR A 285 24.85 16.38 -4.00
N LYS A 286 23.70 16.11 -3.37
CA LYS A 286 23.02 17.01 -2.38
C LYS A 286 24.06 17.64 -1.45
N SER A 287 24.08 18.96 -1.35
CA SER A 287 24.95 19.67 -0.41
C SER A 287 24.52 19.36 1.04
N PRO A 288 25.45 18.94 1.90
CA PRO A 288 25.12 18.66 3.29
C PRO A 288 24.89 19.96 4.07
N LEU A 289 23.93 19.94 4.97
CA LEU A 289 23.74 20.97 5.95
C LEU A 289 24.66 20.75 7.15
N ARG A 290 25.51 21.73 7.47
CA ARG A 290 26.38 21.69 8.66
C ARG A 290 25.64 22.22 9.88
N CYS A 291 25.56 21.40 10.92
CA CYS A 291 25.02 21.77 12.23
C CYS A 291 26.17 21.99 13.23
N THR A 292 26.34 23.21 13.74
CA THR A 292 27.34 23.52 14.74
C THR A 292 26.66 23.80 16.07
N PHE A 293 26.92 22.97 17.06
CA PHE A 293 26.35 23.08 18.40
C PHE A 293 27.33 23.77 19.33
N THR A 294 26.89 24.81 20.00
CA THR A 294 27.61 25.52 21.08
C THR A 294 26.66 25.72 22.25
N GLU A 295 27.15 26.14 23.38
CA GLU A 295 26.31 26.40 24.56
C GLU A 295 25.18 27.41 24.22
N GLY A 296 23.94 26.96 24.41
CA GLY A 296 22.75 27.80 24.14
C GLY A 296 22.46 28.11 22.68
N LYS A 297 23.25 27.61 21.70
CA LYS A 297 23.10 27.97 20.30
C LYS A 297 23.33 26.80 19.35
N LEU A 298 22.47 26.67 18.34
CA LEU A 298 22.66 25.86 17.15
C LEU A 298 22.79 26.78 15.92
N ALA A 299 23.92 26.71 15.23
CA ALA A 299 24.13 27.38 13.94
C ALA A 299 23.99 26.36 12.80
N LEU A 300 23.23 26.72 11.76
CA LEU A 300 23.03 25.96 10.54
C LEU A 300 23.70 26.71 9.39
N SER A 301 24.50 26.01 8.59
CA SER A 301 25.13 26.53 7.38
C SER A 301 25.13 25.47 6.27
N SER A 302 24.98 25.89 5.03
CA SER A 302 25.05 25.07 3.82
C SER A 302 26.31 25.42 3.04
#